data_abde3bebc1b034478ef956c6786f2762
#
_entry.id   abde3bebc1b034478ef956c6786f2762
#
_cell.length_a   1.000
_cell.length_b   1.000
_cell.length_c   1.000
_cell.angle_alpha   90.00
_cell.angle_beta   90.00
_cell.angle_gamma   90.00
#
_symmetry.space_group_name_H-M   'P 1'
#
loop_
_entity.id
_entity.type
_entity.pdbx_description
1 polymer ?
#
loop_
_entity_poly.entity_id
_entity_poly.type
_entity_poly.pdbx_seq_one_letter_code
_entity_poly.pdbx_strand_id
1 'polypeptide(L)'
;MSDTRLTVAISSDFLKALNKLPEKGRSKAATFISKFRNNPRSPGLNYERIEGGKDPMIRSLRVDQDIRCIVSAPEQGNTYVLLWIDKHDDAYQWARRRTCHVNRVSGALQVVDVEAAETAVGETNAGSPAPASLPSSEPTTAPAPELPMTPATARGDSNGQTGLFSACSNDDLMVLGVPEALLPAVRAVGNDEALARLIEWLPQDCVDGLILLADGKPIEAVIEELERQRPAHIDPSDVATALQTPE
;
A
#
# COMPACT_ATOMS: atom_id res chain seq x y z
N MET A 1 -32.59 7.65 -14.45
CA MET A 1 -32.48 6.24 -14.00
C MET A 1 -31.12 5.79 -14.44
N SER A 2 -30.14 5.77 -13.53
CA SER A 2 -28.78 5.33 -13.85
C SER A 2 -28.82 3.85 -14.18
N ASP A 3 -28.36 3.52 -15.36
CA ASP A 3 -28.25 2.13 -15.84
C ASP A 3 -27.28 1.37 -14.92
N THR A 4 -27.85 0.53 -14.05
CA THR A 4 -27.14 -0.19 -13.01
C THR A 4 -26.50 -1.45 -13.58
N ARG A 5 -25.72 -1.29 -14.66
CA ARG A 5 -25.06 -2.41 -15.33
C ARG A 5 -23.99 -3.00 -14.40
N LEU A 6 -24.13 -4.28 -14.11
CA LEU A 6 -23.15 -5.08 -13.38
C LEU A 6 -21.86 -5.21 -14.21
N THR A 7 -20.74 -4.76 -13.65
CA THR A 7 -19.41 -4.85 -14.26
C THR A 7 -18.55 -5.82 -13.50
N VAL A 8 -17.89 -6.74 -14.19
CA VAL A 8 -16.90 -7.65 -13.61
C VAL A 8 -15.59 -7.46 -14.36
N ALA A 9 -14.61 -6.90 -13.69
CA ALA A 9 -13.25 -6.76 -14.18
C ALA A 9 -12.37 -7.91 -13.70
N ILE A 10 -11.28 -8.13 -14.40
CA ILE A 10 -10.28 -9.17 -14.09
C ILE A 10 -8.91 -8.52 -14.08
N SER A 11 -8.20 -8.57 -12.95
CA SER A 11 -6.85 -8.01 -12.87
C SER A 11 -5.83 -8.85 -13.65
N SER A 12 -4.74 -8.24 -14.06
CA SER A 12 -3.61 -8.94 -14.71
C SER A 12 -3.02 -10.01 -13.80
N ASP A 13 -2.95 -9.74 -12.50
CA ASP A 13 -2.43 -10.70 -11.52
C ASP A 13 -3.31 -11.92 -11.33
N PHE A 14 -4.64 -11.73 -11.40
CA PHE A 14 -5.57 -12.85 -11.44
C PHE A 14 -5.29 -13.77 -12.63
N LEU A 15 -5.06 -13.21 -13.82
CA LEU A 15 -4.77 -13.98 -15.02
C LEU A 15 -3.43 -14.75 -14.89
N LYS A 16 -2.41 -14.11 -14.31
CA LYS A 16 -1.13 -14.76 -14.01
C LYS A 16 -1.31 -15.93 -13.04
N ALA A 17 -2.09 -15.73 -11.97
CA ALA A 17 -2.38 -16.77 -10.97
C ALA A 17 -3.20 -17.92 -11.57
N LEU A 18 -4.23 -17.62 -12.35
CA LEU A 18 -5.06 -18.60 -13.05
C LEU A 18 -4.21 -19.53 -13.94
N ASN A 19 -3.23 -18.97 -14.66
CA ASN A 19 -2.35 -19.73 -15.54
C ASN A 19 -1.41 -20.70 -14.77
N LYS A 20 -1.11 -20.39 -13.50
CA LYS A 20 -0.31 -21.28 -12.62
C LYS A 20 -1.09 -22.47 -12.07
N LEU A 21 -2.42 -22.42 -12.07
CA LEU A 21 -3.23 -23.53 -11.60
C LEU A 21 -3.08 -24.76 -12.50
N PRO A 22 -3.16 -25.98 -11.93
CA PRO A 22 -3.26 -27.21 -12.70
C PRO A 22 -4.48 -27.19 -13.64
N GLU A 23 -4.44 -27.94 -14.73
CA GLU A 23 -5.50 -27.98 -15.75
C GLU A 23 -6.91 -28.18 -15.16
N LYS A 24 -7.04 -29.15 -14.24
CA LYS A 24 -8.31 -29.41 -13.54
C LYS A 24 -8.80 -28.18 -12.74
N GLY A 25 -7.86 -27.45 -12.11
CA GLY A 25 -8.17 -26.21 -11.39
C GLY A 25 -8.61 -25.09 -12.33
N ARG A 26 -7.91 -24.92 -13.46
CA ARG A 26 -8.28 -23.93 -14.49
C ARG A 26 -9.66 -24.16 -15.06
N SER A 27 -10.02 -25.42 -15.34
CA SER A 27 -11.35 -25.79 -15.83
C SER A 27 -12.47 -25.41 -14.85
N LYS A 28 -12.27 -25.68 -13.55
CA LYS A 28 -13.22 -25.26 -12.48
C LYS A 28 -13.29 -23.75 -12.34
N ALA A 29 -12.13 -23.08 -12.39
CA ALA A 29 -12.05 -21.61 -12.35
C ALA A 29 -12.80 -20.97 -13.52
N ALA A 30 -12.64 -21.49 -14.75
CA ALA A 30 -13.37 -21.01 -15.92
C ALA A 30 -14.89 -21.12 -15.75
N THR A 31 -15.37 -22.23 -15.21
CA THR A 31 -16.79 -22.42 -14.88
C THR A 31 -17.26 -21.44 -13.81
N PHE A 32 -16.45 -21.21 -12.77
CA PHE A 32 -16.74 -20.24 -11.71
C PHE A 32 -16.79 -18.80 -12.28
N ILE A 33 -15.80 -18.38 -13.06
CA ILE A 33 -15.73 -17.05 -13.68
C ILE A 33 -16.99 -16.80 -14.53
N SER A 34 -17.40 -17.77 -15.34
CA SER A 34 -18.61 -17.66 -16.15
C SER A 34 -19.85 -17.43 -15.29
N LYS A 35 -20.03 -18.21 -14.21
CA LYS A 35 -21.15 -18.04 -13.27
C LYS A 35 -21.09 -16.69 -12.56
N PHE A 36 -19.93 -16.29 -12.10
CA PHE A 36 -19.70 -15.03 -11.41
C PHE A 36 -20.04 -13.83 -12.29
N ARG A 37 -19.56 -13.82 -13.54
CA ARG A 37 -19.84 -12.75 -14.51
C ARG A 37 -21.33 -12.62 -14.83
N ASN A 38 -22.06 -13.73 -14.85
CA ASN A 38 -23.50 -13.70 -15.13
C ASN A 38 -24.30 -13.14 -13.95
N ASN A 39 -23.91 -13.46 -12.71
CA ASN A 39 -24.57 -12.94 -11.51
C ASN A 39 -23.63 -12.95 -10.28
N PRO A 40 -22.81 -11.90 -10.08
CA PRO A 40 -21.94 -11.79 -8.92
C PRO A 40 -22.71 -11.66 -7.61
N ARG A 41 -24.00 -11.31 -7.63
CA ARG A 41 -24.87 -11.25 -6.43
C ARG A 41 -25.66 -12.53 -6.16
N SER A 42 -25.33 -13.63 -6.85
CA SER A 42 -26.02 -14.90 -6.64
C SER A 42 -25.92 -15.35 -5.16
N PRO A 43 -27.03 -15.76 -4.53
CA PRO A 43 -27.03 -16.26 -3.14
C PRO A 43 -26.12 -17.47 -2.92
N GLY A 44 -25.80 -18.23 -3.99
CA GLY A 44 -24.88 -19.37 -3.94
C GLY A 44 -23.40 -18.98 -3.89
N LEU A 45 -23.08 -17.69 -4.05
CA LEU A 45 -21.72 -17.17 -3.89
C LEU A 45 -21.56 -16.73 -2.42
N ASN A 46 -20.87 -17.53 -1.65
CA ASN A 46 -20.52 -17.19 -0.27
C ASN A 46 -19.34 -16.22 -0.28
N TYR A 47 -19.60 -14.95 0.00
CA TYR A 47 -18.58 -13.92 0.22
C TYR A 47 -18.04 -14.01 1.64
N GLU A 48 -16.91 -14.68 1.80
CA GLU A 48 -16.26 -14.84 3.09
C GLU A 48 -15.30 -13.65 3.34
N ARG A 49 -15.33 -13.09 4.55
CA ARG A 49 -14.35 -12.10 4.98
C ARG A 49 -12.98 -12.74 5.14
N ILE A 50 -11.94 -11.97 4.83
CA ILE A 50 -10.57 -12.39 5.09
C ILE A 50 -10.23 -12.05 6.54
N GLU A 51 -10.10 -13.07 7.37
CA GLU A 51 -9.71 -12.88 8.77
C GLU A 51 -8.28 -12.32 8.85
N GLY A 52 -8.11 -11.19 9.56
CA GLY A 52 -6.84 -10.45 9.63
C GLY A 52 -6.49 -9.69 8.34
N GLY A 53 -7.43 -9.59 7.39
CA GLY A 53 -7.22 -8.81 6.15
C GLY A 53 -7.23 -7.30 6.43
N LYS A 54 -6.32 -6.58 5.76
CA LYS A 54 -6.19 -5.11 5.88
C LYS A 54 -7.31 -4.36 5.15
N ASP A 55 -7.94 -4.97 4.14
CA ASP A 55 -9.00 -4.36 3.33
C ASP A 55 -10.37 -5.07 3.54
N PRO A 56 -11.37 -4.36 4.08
CA PRO A 56 -12.70 -4.92 4.28
C PRO A 56 -13.48 -5.17 2.97
N MET A 57 -13.06 -4.59 1.85
CA MET A 57 -13.68 -4.79 0.53
C MET A 57 -13.22 -6.09 -0.13
N ILE A 58 -12.06 -6.61 0.27
CA ILE A 58 -11.53 -7.87 -0.24
C ILE A 58 -12.28 -9.05 0.39
N ARG A 59 -12.76 -9.94 -0.45
CA ARG A 59 -13.53 -11.13 -0.07
C ARG A 59 -12.95 -12.38 -0.72
N SER A 60 -13.15 -13.51 -0.08
CA SER A 60 -12.89 -14.84 -0.63
C SER A 60 -14.18 -15.48 -1.13
N LEU A 61 -14.11 -16.09 -2.29
CA LEU A 61 -15.18 -16.89 -2.88
C LEU A 61 -14.70 -18.31 -3.11
N ARG A 62 -15.54 -19.29 -2.77
CA ARG A 62 -15.23 -20.69 -2.97
C ARG A 62 -15.40 -21.10 -4.42
N VAL A 63 -14.31 -21.52 -5.08
CA VAL A 63 -14.34 -22.11 -6.43
C VAL A 63 -14.61 -23.62 -6.35
N ASP A 64 -13.86 -24.30 -5.48
CA ASP A 64 -14.08 -25.71 -5.11
C ASP A 64 -13.62 -25.97 -3.66
N GLN A 65 -13.31 -27.24 -3.31
CA GLN A 65 -12.86 -27.58 -1.95
C GLN A 65 -11.51 -26.91 -1.61
N ASP A 66 -10.61 -26.84 -2.58
CA ASP A 66 -9.22 -26.44 -2.38
C ASP A 66 -8.90 -25.03 -2.91
N ILE A 67 -9.69 -24.53 -3.88
CA ILE A 67 -9.39 -23.28 -4.60
C ILE A 67 -10.31 -22.15 -4.10
N ARG A 68 -9.71 -21.00 -3.87
CA ARG A 68 -10.37 -19.73 -3.55
C ARG A 68 -10.09 -18.67 -4.62
N CYS A 69 -11.10 -17.90 -4.91
CA CYS A 69 -11.02 -16.68 -5.72
C CYS A 69 -11.12 -15.46 -4.80
N ILE A 70 -10.16 -14.56 -4.88
CA ILE A 70 -10.15 -13.30 -4.14
C ILE A 70 -10.72 -12.22 -5.03
N VAL A 71 -11.68 -11.47 -4.50
CA VAL A 71 -12.39 -10.43 -5.23
C VAL A 71 -12.46 -9.15 -4.41
N SER A 72 -12.43 -8.01 -5.07
CA SER A 72 -12.91 -6.75 -4.52
C SER A 72 -14.41 -6.66 -4.79
N ALA A 73 -15.21 -6.58 -3.73
CA ALA A 73 -16.66 -6.53 -3.79
C ALA A 73 -17.14 -5.23 -3.14
N PRO A 74 -17.78 -4.31 -3.89
CA PRO A 74 -18.20 -3.03 -3.36
C PRO A 74 -19.35 -3.22 -2.35
N GLU A 75 -19.37 -2.42 -1.29
CA GLU A 75 -20.52 -2.33 -0.37
C GLU A 75 -21.71 -1.68 -1.08
N GLN A 76 -21.41 -0.67 -1.89
CA GLN A 76 -22.38 0.01 -2.75
C GLN A 76 -21.81 0.05 -4.18
N GLY A 77 -22.68 -0.07 -5.18
CA GLY A 77 -22.26 -0.08 -6.57
C GLY A 77 -22.35 -1.46 -7.22
N ASN A 78 -21.86 -1.56 -8.45
CA ASN A 78 -22.05 -2.71 -9.33
C ASN A 78 -20.77 -3.24 -9.96
N THR A 79 -19.61 -2.75 -9.51
CA THR A 79 -18.32 -3.12 -10.07
C THR A 79 -17.59 -4.09 -9.15
N TYR A 80 -17.31 -5.27 -9.65
CA TYR A 80 -16.58 -6.35 -8.99
C TYR A 80 -15.26 -6.57 -9.71
N VAL A 81 -14.19 -6.85 -8.96
CA VAL A 81 -12.88 -7.11 -9.55
C VAL A 81 -12.34 -8.46 -9.06
N LEU A 82 -12.04 -9.36 -9.98
CA LEU A 82 -11.31 -10.60 -9.68
C LEU A 82 -9.84 -10.26 -9.52
N LEU A 83 -9.28 -10.43 -8.31
CA LEU A 83 -7.94 -9.99 -7.93
C LEU A 83 -6.90 -11.11 -7.96
N TRP A 84 -7.27 -12.29 -7.44
CA TRP A 84 -6.37 -13.43 -7.28
C TRP A 84 -7.12 -14.76 -7.25
N ILE A 85 -6.46 -15.85 -7.62
CA ILE A 85 -7.00 -17.20 -7.49
C ILE A 85 -5.87 -18.19 -7.16
N ASP A 86 -6.06 -18.97 -6.10
CA ASP A 86 -5.09 -19.95 -5.65
C ASP A 86 -5.72 -21.01 -4.73
N LYS A 87 -4.90 -21.93 -4.20
CA LYS A 87 -5.31 -22.79 -3.10
C LYS A 87 -5.72 -21.97 -1.88
N HIS A 88 -6.55 -22.56 -1.03
CA HIS A 88 -7.15 -21.90 0.12
C HIS A 88 -6.15 -21.05 0.92
N ASP A 89 -5.07 -21.67 1.43
CA ASP A 89 -4.14 -20.99 2.34
C ASP A 89 -3.32 -19.91 1.63
N ASP A 90 -2.86 -20.20 0.41
CA ASP A 90 -2.10 -19.26 -0.41
C ASP A 90 -2.94 -18.05 -0.81
N ALA A 91 -4.22 -18.25 -1.16
CA ALA A 91 -5.16 -17.19 -1.49
C ALA A 91 -5.44 -16.27 -0.28
N TYR A 92 -5.62 -16.87 0.92
CA TYR A 92 -5.83 -16.08 2.15
C TYR A 92 -4.57 -15.33 2.56
N GLN A 93 -3.40 -15.94 2.45
CA GLN A 93 -2.12 -15.26 2.72
C GLN A 93 -1.91 -14.08 1.77
N TRP A 94 -2.19 -14.26 0.48
CA TRP A 94 -2.14 -13.19 -0.50
C TRP A 94 -3.07 -12.02 -0.13
N ALA A 95 -4.32 -12.31 0.24
CA ALA A 95 -5.35 -11.32 0.49
C ALA A 95 -5.15 -10.54 1.80
N ARG A 96 -4.59 -11.17 2.85
CA ARG A 96 -4.37 -10.52 4.16
C ARG A 96 -3.47 -9.32 4.10
N ARG A 97 -2.47 -9.35 3.21
CA ARG A 97 -1.42 -8.34 3.11
C ARG A 97 -1.77 -7.19 2.20
N ARG A 98 -2.86 -7.31 1.41
CA ARG A 98 -3.16 -6.38 0.33
C ARG A 98 -4.38 -5.53 0.58
N THR A 99 -4.33 -4.35 -0.01
CA THR A 99 -5.48 -3.44 -0.13
C THR A 99 -5.72 -3.11 -1.60
N CYS A 100 -6.97 -2.79 -1.92
CA CYS A 100 -7.41 -2.40 -3.25
C CYS A 100 -8.04 -1.01 -3.17
N HIS A 101 -7.51 -0.04 -3.89
CA HIS A 101 -7.99 1.34 -3.87
C HIS A 101 -7.89 1.99 -5.25
N VAL A 102 -8.61 3.09 -5.42
CA VAL A 102 -8.49 3.94 -6.60
C VAL A 102 -7.45 5.01 -6.31
N ASN A 103 -6.42 5.08 -7.14
CA ASN A 103 -5.40 6.11 -7.01
C ASN A 103 -6.02 7.50 -7.30
N ARG A 104 -5.77 8.45 -6.41
CA ARG A 104 -6.34 9.81 -6.52
C ARG A 104 -5.70 10.64 -7.63
N VAL A 105 -4.51 10.25 -8.08
CA VAL A 105 -3.76 10.96 -9.13
C VAL A 105 -4.17 10.47 -10.51
N SER A 106 -4.04 9.17 -10.76
CA SER A 106 -4.31 8.57 -12.08
C SER A 106 -5.75 8.10 -12.27
N GLY A 107 -6.50 7.92 -11.16
CA GLY A 107 -7.82 7.27 -11.19
C GLY A 107 -7.77 5.77 -11.44
N ALA A 108 -6.59 5.17 -11.53
CA ALA A 108 -6.42 3.75 -11.75
C ALA A 108 -6.71 2.93 -10.50
N LEU A 109 -7.31 1.74 -10.68
CA LEU A 109 -7.50 0.78 -9.60
C LEU A 109 -6.18 0.06 -9.32
N GLN A 110 -5.67 0.19 -8.10
CA GLN A 110 -4.39 -0.37 -7.67
C GLN A 110 -4.57 -1.37 -6.54
N VAL A 111 -3.75 -2.42 -6.57
CA VAL A 111 -3.64 -3.41 -5.49
C VAL A 111 -2.24 -3.33 -4.92
N VAL A 112 -2.12 -2.98 -3.65
CA VAL A 112 -0.82 -2.77 -2.99
C VAL A 112 -0.59 -3.80 -1.89
N ASP A 113 0.66 -4.28 -1.76
CA ASP A 113 1.10 -5.18 -0.70
C ASP A 113 1.65 -4.37 0.47
N VAL A 114 0.80 -4.11 1.46
CA VAL A 114 1.13 -3.25 2.61
C VAL A 114 2.20 -3.88 3.50
N GLU A 115 2.16 -5.18 3.71
CA GLU A 115 3.13 -5.89 4.56
C GLU A 115 4.52 -5.88 3.94
N ALA A 116 4.61 -6.07 2.61
CA ALA A 116 5.88 -6.01 1.90
C ALA A 116 6.49 -4.61 1.95
N ALA A 117 5.68 -3.56 1.79
CA ALA A 117 6.12 -2.17 1.90
C ALA A 117 6.62 -1.83 3.32
N GLU A 118 5.90 -2.26 4.36
CA GLU A 118 6.30 -2.07 5.77
C GLU A 118 7.63 -2.80 6.06
N THR A 119 7.80 -4.03 5.55
CA THR A 119 9.03 -4.81 5.73
C THR A 119 10.23 -4.17 5.03
N ALA A 120 10.05 -3.67 3.80
CA ALA A 120 11.11 -3.04 3.01
C ALA A 120 11.76 -1.84 3.74
N VAL A 121 10.95 -1.08 4.50
CA VAL A 121 11.44 0.05 5.30
C VAL A 121 12.03 -0.41 6.63
N GLY A 122 11.46 -1.45 7.26
CA GLY A 122 11.89 -1.97 8.57
C GLY A 122 13.32 -2.53 8.55
N GLU A 123 13.75 -3.17 7.46
CA GLU A 123 15.07 -3.74 7.30
C GLU A 123 16.20 -2.69 7.29
N THR A 124 15.93 -1.47 6.82
CA THR A 124 16.91 -0.37 6.79
C THR A 124 17.09 0.29 8.15
N ASN A 125 16.06 0.29 9.00
CA ASN A 125 16.15 0.87 10.34
C ASN A 125 16.86 -0.07 11.34
N ALA A 126 16.99 -1.36 11.04
CA ALA A 126 17.68 -2.36 11.85
C ALA A 126 19.19 -2.44 11.59
N GLY A 127 19.70 -1.77 10.56
CA GLY A 127 21.05 -1.93 10.01
C GLY A 127 22.14 -1.00 10.55
N SER A 128 21.93 -0.24 11.66
CA SER A 128 23.02 0.47 12.33
C SER A 128 23.56 -0.37 13.49
N PRO A 129 24.74 -1.01 13.37
CA PRO A 129 25.33 -1.69 14.53
C PRO A 129 25.71 -0.64 15.56
N ALA A 130 25.13 -0.72 16.75
CA ALA A 130 25.58 0.04 17.90
C ALA A 130 27.08 -0.20 18.12
N PRO A 131 27.89 0.84 18.36
CA PRO A 131 29.30 0.64 18.65
C PRO A 131 29.43 -0.18 19.94
N ALA A 132 30.16 -1.28 19.84
CA ALA A 132 30.46 -2.19 20.95
C ALA A 132 31.06 -1.40 22.10
N SER A 133 30.37 -1.38 23.22
CA SER A 133 30.85 -0.84 24.48
C SER A 133 32.01 -1.70 25.01
N LEU A 134 33.19 -1.14 25.06
CA LEU A 134 34.33 -1.70 25.80
C LEU A 134 34.06 -1.56 27.30
N PRO A 135 34.49 -2.52 28.14
CA PRO A 135 34.17 -2.53 29.56
C PRO A 135 34.95 -1.45 30.32
N SER A 136 34.23 -0.67 31.13
CA SER A 136 34.75 0.31 32.04
C SER A 136 35.37 -0.36 33.25
N SER A 137 36.57 0.07 33.62
CA SER A 137 37.13 -0.05 34.94
C SER A 137 36.98 1.27 35.72
N GLU A 138 36.31 1.23 36.86
CA GLU A 138 36.24 2.28 37.91
C GLU A 138 37.47 2.20 38.81
N PRO A 139 37.64 3.06 39.86
CA PRO A 139 37.15 4.39 40.21
C PRO A 139 38.23 5.38 40.70
N THR A 140 37.92 6.66 40.98
CA THR A 140 38.39 7.39 42.22
C THR A 140 38.01 8.90 42.17
N THR A 141 37.12 9.28 43.10
CA THR A 141 37.05 10.43 44.04
C THR A 141 37.48 11.86 43.64
N ALA A 142 36.51 12.77 43.54
CA ALA A 142 36.22 14.14 44.00
C ALA A 142 37.34 15.16 44.31
N PRO A 143 37.05 16.53 44.52
CA PRO A 143 35.85 17.35 44.30
C PRO A 143 36.06 18.68 43.51
N ALA A 144 34.97 19.42 43.34
CA ALA A 144 34.75 20.66 42.62
C ALA A 144 35.58 21.91 43.05
N PRO A 145 35.55 23.00 42.26
CA PRO A 145 34.67 24.12 42.58
C PRO A 145 33.90 24.78 41.38
N GLU A 146 32.92 25.54 41.80
CA GLU A 146 31.85 26.19 41.06
C GLU A 146 32.21 27.44 40.22
N LEU A 147 31.37 27.65 39.16
CA LEU A 147 30.78 28.90 38.60
C LEU A 147 31.63 29.76 37.62
N PRO A 148 30.98 30.52 36.69
CA PRO A 148 29.58 30.90 36.53
C PRO A 148 28.98 30.74 35.10
N MET A 149 27.68 30.85 35.06
CA MET A 149 26.74 30.78 33.95
C MET A 149 26.91 31.84 32.86
N THR A 150 26.83 31.43 31.60
CA THR A 150 26.25 32.22 30.55
C THR A 150 25.34 31.32 29.68
N PRO A 151 24.17 31.79 29.21
CA PRO A 151 23.23 30.94 28.50
C PRO A 151 23.63 30.82 27.03
N ALA A 152 24.20 29.70 26.68
CA ALA A 152 24.36 29.29 25.28
C ALA A 152 23.13 28.51 24.88
N THR A 153 22.45 29.03 23.88
CA THR A 153 21.36 28.47 23.11
C THR A 153 21.49 26.95 22.97
N ALA A 154 20.66 26.22 23.68
CA ALA A 154 20.50 24.79 23.52
C ALA A 154 19.95 24.51 22.12
N ARG A 155 20.83 24.15 21.19
CA ARG A 155 20.44 23.30 20.07
C ARG A 155 20.20 21.94 20.67
N GLY A 156 18.93 21.61 20.86
CA GLY A 156 18.53 20.27 21.27
C GLY A 156 18.95 19.26 20.21
N ASP A 157 19.93 18.46 20.54
CA ASP A 157 20.16 17.18 19.89
C ASP A 157 19.01 16.24 20.25
N SER A 158 17.87 16.46 19.61
CA SER A 158 16.83 15.45 19.50
C SER A 158 17.32 14.44 18.46
N ASN A 159 17.92 13.37 18.92
CA ASN A 159 18.13 12.13 18.17
C ASN A 159 16.77 11.45 17.93
N GLY A 160 15.88 12.17 17.24
CA GLY A 160 14.66 11.67 16.61
C GLY A 160 14.97 11.54 15.15
N GLN A 161 15.01 10.33 14.62
CA GLN A 161 15.05 10.04 13.20
C GLN A 161 13.85 10.75 12.54
N THR A 162 14.11 11.97 12.06
CA THR A 162 13.11 12.74 11.33
C THR A 162 13.00 12.06 9.97
N GLY A 163 11.90 11.34 9.71
CA GLY A 163 11.67 10.67 8.42
C GLY A 163 11.79 11.69 7.27
N LEU A 164 12.21 11.23 6.11
CA LEU A 164 12.47 12.05 4.91
C LEU A 164 11.26 12.96 4.56
N PHE A 165 10.05 12.47 4.83
CA PHE A 165 8.77 13.13 4.54
C PHE A 165 8.07 13.69 5.78
N SER A 166 8.80 13.93 6.88
CA SER A 166 8.22 14.41 8.13
C SER A 166 7.59 15.81 8.02
N ALA A 167 8.06 16.64 7.11
CA ALA A 167 7.54 17.98 6.84
C ALA A 167 6.21 17.98 6.04
N CYS A 168 5.87 16.89 5.34
CA CYS A 168 4.65 16.76 4.56
C CYS A 168 3.48 16.31 5.44
N SER A 169 2.26 16.77 5.21
CA SER A 169 1.06 16.22 5.84
C SER A 169 0.67 14.87 5.22
N ASN A 170 -0.22 14.12 5.87
CA ASN A 170 -0.77 12.90 5.26
C ASN A 170 -1.60 13.22 4.01
N ASP A 171 -2.33 14.35 4.06
CA ASP A 171 -3.14 14.80 2.92
C ASP A 171 -2.26 15.16 1.73
N ASP A 172 -1.11 15.81 1.93
CA ASP A 172 -0.14 16.09 0.87
C ASP A 172 0.36 14.81 0.21
N LEU A 173 0.75 13.81 1.01
CA LEU A 173 1.20 12.52 0.49
C LEU A 173 0.10 11.78 -0.29
N MET A 174 -1.16 11.86 0.18
CA MET A 174 -2.29 11.30 -0.56
C MET A 174 -2.58 12.06 -1.85
N VAL A 175 -2.37 13.38 -1.86
CA VAL A 175 -2.47 14.22 -3.07
C VAL A 175 -1.40 13.84 -4.09
N LEU A 176 -0.22 13.43 -3.65
CA LEU A 176 0.83 12.86 -4.51
C LEU A 176 0.49 11.47 -5.05
N GLY A 177 -0.58 10.84 -4.59
CA GLY A 177 -1.01 9.50 -5.02
C GLY A 177 -0.57 8.36 -4.10
N VAL A 178 -0.02 8.67 -2.92
CA VAL A 178 0.31 7.64 -1.93
C VAL A 178 -0.98 7.07 -1.35
N PRO A 179 -1.19 5.74 -1.41
CA PRO A 179 -2.32 5.09 -0.77
C PRO A 179 -2.32 5.29 0.75
N GLU A 180 -3.48 5.53 1.35
CA GLU A 180 -3.61 5.69 2.80
C GLU A 180 -2.98 4.52 3.57
N ALA A 181 -3.17 3.29 3.07
CA ALA A 181 -2.60 2.09 3.67
C ALA A 181 -1.05 2.04 3.67
N LEU A 182 -0.39 2.80 2.79
CA LEU A 182 1.07 2.88 2.69
C LEU A 182 1.67 4.11 3.40
N LEU A 183 0.84 5.01 3.93
CA LEU A 183 1.33 6.17 4.68
C LEU A 183 2.28 5.80 5.83
N PRO A 184 2.01 4.76 6.66
CA PRO A 184 2.93 4.36 7.70
C PRO A 184 4.32 3.97 7.17
N ALA A 185 4.37 3.22 6.06
CA ALA A 185 5.63 2.84 5.42
C ALA A 185 6.38 4.05 4.86
N VAL A 186 5.70 4.97 4.17
CA VAL A 186 6.30 6.21 3.64
C VAL A 186 6.83 7.09 4.78
N ARG A 187 6.09 7.21 5.88
CA ARG A 187 6.52 7.97 7.07
C ARG A 187 7.76 7.39 7.76
N ALA A 188 7.94 6.08 7.68
CA ALA A 188 9.08 5.39 8.29
C ALA A 188 10.36 5.50 7.45
N VAL A 189 10.29 6.06 6.23
CA VAL A 189 11.47 6.28 5.37
C VAL A 189 12.39 7.34 5.99
N GLY A 190 13.57 6.92 6.44
CA GLY A 190 14.56 7.79 7.07
C GLY A 190 15.69 8.24 6.15
N ASN A 191 15.89 7.57 5.01
CA ASN A 191 16.98 7.87 4.07
C ASN A 191 16.66 7.39 2.65
N ASP A 192 17.51 7.74 1.68
CA ASP A 192 17.33 7.41 0.26
C ASP A 192 17.38 5.89 -0.01
N GLU A 193 18.15 5.12 0.78
CA GLU A 193 18.20 3.66 0.64
C GLU A 193 16.86 3.01 1.02
N ALA A 194 16.23 3.48 2.10
CA ALA A 194 14.90 3.03 2.51
C ALA A 194 13.84 3.42 1.46
N LEU A 195 13.96 4.62 0.87
CA LEU A 195 13.10 5.06 -0.22
C LEU A 195 13.26 4.16 -1.45
N ALA A 196 14.48 3.87 -1.87
CA ALA A 196 14.75 3.04 -3.04
C ALA A 196 14.14 1.63 -2.91
N ARG A 197 14.15 1.04 -1.71
CA ARG A 197 13.50 -0.25 -1.45
C ARG A 197 11.98 -0.15 -1.43
N LEU A 198 11.45 0.94 -0.88
CA LEU A 198 10.01 1.15 -0.80
C LEU A 198 9.39 1.39 -2.18
N ILE A 199 10.10 2.04 -3.10
CA ILE A 199 9.64 2.35 -4.46
C ILE A 199 9.13 1.10 -5.21
N GLU A 200 9.73 -0.07 -4.98
CA GLU A 200 9.28 -1.33 -5.61
C GLU A 200 7.85 -1.74 -5.22
N TRP A 201 7.36 -1.24 -4.10
CA TRP A 201 6.04 -1.56 -3.53
C TRP A 201 5.04 -0.41 -3.65
N LEU A 202 5.49 0.74 -4.12
CA LEU A 202 4.64 1.91 -4.34
C LEU A 202 4.02 1.90 -5.73
N PRO A 203 2.81 2.45 -5.87
CA PRO A 203 2.26 2.77 -7.18
C PRO A 203 3.18 3.74 -7.94
N GLN A 204 3.37 3.49 -9.24
CA GLN A 204 4.23 4.32 -10.08
C GLN A 204 3.85 5.81 -10.04
N ASP A 205 2.55 6.09 -9.95
CA ASP A 205 2.00 7.46 -9.97
C ASP A 205 2.48 8.35 -8.82
N CYS A 206 2.89 7.76 -7.67
CA CYS A 206 3.40 8.54 -6.53
C CYS A 206 4.93 8.57 -6.46
N VAL A 207 5.62 7.70 -7.19
CA VAL A 207 7.08 7.54 -7.10
C VAL A 207 7.79 8.83 -7.51
N ASP A 208 7.42 9.41 -8.64
CA ASP A 208 8.06 10.64 -9.14
C ASP A 208 7.90 11.80 -8.16
N GLY A 209 6.71 11.95 -7.57
CA GLY A 209 6.45 12.97 -6.55
C GLY A 209 7.31 12.77 -5.29
N LEU A 210 7.45 11.53 -4.82
CA LEU A 210 8.25 11.21 -3.64
C LEU A 210 9.77 11.41 -3.88
N ILE A 211 10.26 11.08 -5.08
CA ILE A 211 11.65 11.36 -5.46
C ILE A 211 11.93 12.86 -5.48
N LEU A 212 11.04 13.65 -6.09
CA LEU A 212 11.18 15.10 -6.12
C LEU A 212 11.19 15.74 -4.72
N LEU A 213 10.38 15.20 -3.79
CA LEU A 213 10.40 15.63 -2.38
C LEU A 213 11.70 15.23 -1.68
N ALA A 214 12.21 14.03 -1.93
CA ALA A 214 13.48 13.56 -1.37
C ALA A 214 14.66 14.41 -1.86
N ASP A 215 14.61 14.88 -3.11
CA ASP A 215 15.56 15.84 -3.69
C ASP A 215 15.43 17.27 -3.12
N GLY A 216 14.50 17.49 -2.18
CA GLY A 216 14.33 18.76 -1.49
C GLY A 216 13.45 19.79 -2.20
N LYS A 217 12.65 19.38 -3.20
CA LYS A 217 11.65 20.28 -3.79
C LYS A 217 10.52 20.55 -2.78
N PRO A 218 10.03 21.79 -2.70
CA PRO A 218 8.90 22.10 -1.83
C PRO A 218 7.64 21.38 -2.31
N ILE A 219 6.84 20.90 -1.35
CA ILE A 219 5.63 20.10 -1.61
C ILE A 219 4.65 20.81 -2.56
N GLU A 220 4.50 22.14 -2.40
CA GLU A 220 3.60 22.94 -3.21
C GLU A 220 3.99 22.92 -4.70
N ALA A 221 5.30 22.97 -4.98
CA ALA A 221 5.82 22.92 -6.36
C ALA A 221 5.63 21.53 -6.98
N VAL A 222 5.77 20.46 -6.18
CA VAL A 222 5.54 19.08 -6.64
C VAL A 222 4.05 18.87 -6.93
N ILE A 223 3.17 19.33 -6.05
CA ILE A 223 1.70 19.22 -6.23
C ILE A 223 1.29 20.00 -7.48
N GLU A 224 1.77 21.25 -7.67
CA GLU A 224 1.44 22.07 -8.86
C GLU A 224 1.87 21.38 -10.16
N GLU A 225 3.04 20.75 -10.18
CA GLU A 225 3.52 19.99 -11.34
C GLU A 225 2.63 18.79 -11.64
N LEU A 226 2.25 18.03 -10.62
CA LEU A 226 1.36 16.88 -10.78
C LEU A 226 -0.07 17.29 -11.18
N GLU A 227 -0.60 18.38 -10.61
CA GLU A 227 -1.92 18.90 -10.98
C GLU A 227 -1.99 19.37 -12.43
N ARG A 228 -0.90 19.89 -12.97
CA ARG A 228 -0.80 20.26 -14.39
C ARG A 228 -0.91 19.07 -15.32
N GLN A 229 -0.52 17.88 -14.84
CA GLN A 229 -0.55 16.63 -15.60
C GLN A 229 -1.85 15.82 -15.39
N ARG A 230 -2.71 16.21 -14.42
CA ARG A 230 -3.91 15.44 -14.06
C ARG A 230 -5.01 15.48 -15.13
N PRO A 231 -5.65 14.33 -15.40
CA PRO A 231 -6.95 14.33 -16.05
C PRO A 231 -8.02 14.96 -15.12
N ALA A 232 -9.01 15.65 -15.72
CA ALA A 232 -10.04 16.35 -14.98
C ALA A 232 -10.86 15.39 -14.10
N HIS A 233 -10.98 15.75 -12.82
CA HIS A 233 -11.88 15.21 -11.80
C HIS A 233 -11.95 13.68 -11.69
N ILE A 234 -11.13 13.12 -10.79
CA ILE A 234 -11.15 11.71 -10.42
C ILE A 234 -11.87 11.56 -9.09
N ASP A 235 -12.94 10.74 -9.06
CA ASP A 235 -13.60 10.30 -7.83
C ASP A 235 -12.93 9.00 -7.33
N PRO A 236 -12.19 9.03 -6.20
CA PRO A 236 -11.49 7.86 -5.68
C PRO A 236 -12.43 6.75 -5.19
N SER A 237 -13.73 7.02 -5.05
CA SER A 237 -14.74 6.03 -4.71
C SER A 237 -15.35 5.35 -5.95
N ASP A 238 -15.12 5.88 -7.14
CA ASP A 238 -15.69 5.38 -8.39
C ASP A 238 -14.77 4.35 -9.08
N VAL A 239 -14.82 3.12 -8.60
CA VAL A 239 -14.11 1.97 -9.20
C VAL A 239 -14.50 1.74 -10.66
N ALA A 240 -15.72 2.11 -11.06
CA ALA A 240 -16.18 1.93 -12.44
C ALA A 240 -15.46 2.88 -13.40
N THR A 241 -15.24 4.12 -13.01
CA THR A 241 -14.45 5.10 -13.76
C THR A 241 -12.97 4.71 -13.77
N ALA A 242 -12.42 4.24 -12.64
CA ALA A 242 -11.05 3.78 -12.54
C ALA A 242 -10.70 2.67 -13.54
N LEU A 243 -11.64 1.75 -13.80
CA LEU A 243 -11.43 0.65 -14.76
C LEU A 243 -11.48 1.09 -16.23
N GLN A 244 -11.87 2.32 -16.52
CA GLN A 244 -11.88 2.89 -17.88
C GLN A 244 -10.63 3.74 -18.16
N THR A 245 -9.85 4.04 -17.13
CA THR A 245 -8.60 4.81 -17.26
C THR A 245 -7.51 3.85 -17.78
N PRO A 246 -6.85 4.11 -18.93
CA PRO A 246 -5.73 3.30 -19.40
C PRO A 246 -4.53 3.48 -18.46
N GLU A 247 -3.80 2.38 -18.20
CA GLU A 247 -2.50 2.39 -17.54
C GLU A 247 -1.42 3.01 -18.42
#